data_a4b5126e41563f929dc15cdac8a6f210
#
_entry.id   a4b5126e41563f929dc15cdac8a6f210
#
_cell.length_a   1.000
_cell.length_b   1.000
_cell.length_c   1.000
_cell.angle_alpha   90.00
_cell.angle_beta   90.00
_cell.angle_gamma   90.00
#
_symmetry.space_group_name_H-M   'P 1'
#
loop_
_entity.id
_entity.type
_entity.pdbx_description
1 polymer ?
#
loop_
_entity_poly.entity_id
_entity_poly.type
_entity_poly.pdbx_seq_one_letter_code
_entity_poly.pdbx_strand_id
1 'polypeptide(L)'
;MDDMKMSEESTGSVSRRGFIKGVIAAGAVASSSAYLFRNTTLHGQPAGAGGVERLITLNVNGQDRRVDVMPQETLAMTLRYKLGLTGTKIGCDRAECGACTVLVDDVPHYSCSFLTHRARGKKVVTIEGLADAATGKLSAVQQGVVDEQGFQCAFCMPGFVMAATGYLKTNPNPTRQELAHGVSGNLCRCQDYDKILTALMKGSEHMRNA
;
A
#
# COMPACT_ATOMS: atom_id res chain seq x y z
N MET A 1 17.86 -31.48 68.55
CA MET A 1 17.51 -30.07 68.30
C MET A 1 18.66 -29.52 67.55
N ASP A 2 18.60 -29.66 66.20
CA ASP A 2 19.65 -29.23 65.30
C ASP A 2 19.25 -27.90 64.68
N ASP A 3 20.12 -26.91 64.94
CA ASP A 3 19.97 -25.58 64.35
C ASP A 3 20.33 -25.63 62.87
N MET A 4 19.32 -25.44 62.02
CA MET A 4 19.47 -25.34 60.58
C MET A 4 19.86 -23.90 60.21
N LYS A 5 21.15 -23.67 60.05
CA LYS A 5 21.76 -22.41 59.63
C LYS A 5 21.47 -22.19 58.17
N MET A 6 20.51 -21.31 57.86
CA MET A 6 20.28 -20.84 56.51
C MET A 6 21.43 -19.93 56.10
N SER A 7 22.16 -20.31 55.03
CA SER A 7 23.17 -19.49 54.41
C SER A 7 22.47 -18.41 53.55
N GLU A 8 22.64 -17.16 53.93
CA GLU A 8 22.28 -16.00 53.11
C GLU A 8 23.15 -15.95 51.84
N GLU A 9 22.55 -16.24 50.69
CA GLU A 9 23.15 -15.93 49.42
C GLU A 9 23.17 -14.41 49.22
N SER A 10 24.38 -13.82 49.24
CA SER A 10 24.59 -12.42 48.95
C SER A 10 24.30 -12.14 47.47
N THR A 11 23.17 -11.50 47.19
CA THR A 11 22.90 -10.91 45.89
C THR A 11 23.87 -9.75 45.68
N GLY A 12 24.98 -10.01 44.98
CA GLY A 12 25.98 -9.02 44.65
C GLY A 12 25.39 -7.90 43.82
N SER A 13 25.24 -6.71 44.43
CA SER A 13 24.82 -5.49 43.71
C SER A 13 25.89 -5.08 42.73
N VAL A 14 25.56 -5.19 41.42
CA VAL A 14 26.45 -4.72 40.35
C VAL A 14 26.46 -3.20 40.37
N SER A 15 27.62 -2.58 40.62
CA SER A 15 27.76 -1.12 40.59
C SER A 15 27.55 -0.60 39.15
N ARG A 16 27.02 0.64 39.02
CA ARG A 16 26.85 1.30 37.70
C ARG A 16 28.14 1.26 36.85
N ARG A 17 29.30 1.47 37.50
CA ARG A 17 30.62 1.42 36.84
C ARG A 17 30.97 0.01 36.36
N GLY A 18 30.61 -1.02 37.14
CA GLY A 18 30.82 -2.44 36.76
C GLY A 18 29.92 -2.82 35.58
N PHE A 19 28.66 -2.38 35.62
CA PHE A 19 27.73 -2.60 34.52
C PHE A 19 28.21 -1.96 33.20
N ILE A 20 28.61 -0.68 33.22
CA ILE A 20 29.12 0.03 32.04
C ILE A 20 30.37 -0.67 31.47
N LYS A 21 31.30 -1.06 32.32
CA LYS A 21 32.50 -1.81 31.88
C LYS A 21 32.13 -3.15 31.26
N GLY A 22 31.16 -3.87 31.81
CA GLY A 22 30.65 -5.13 31.26
C GLY A 22 30.01 -4.97 29.89
N VAL A 23 29.18 -3.91 29.70
CA VAL A 23 28.55 -3.63 28.41
C VAL A 23 29.57 -3.23 27.34
N ILE A 24 30.56 -2.41 27.69
CA ILE A 24 31.64 -2.05 26.75
C ILE A 24 32.48 -3.26 26.36
N ALA A 25 32.84 -4.12 27.33
CA ALA A 25 33.60 -5.34 27.05
C ALA A 25 32.80 -6.32 26.19
N ALA A 26 31.50 -6.53 26.48
CA ALA A 26 30.62 -7.38 25.68
C ALA A 26 30.45 -6.84 24.25
N GLY A 27 30.30 -5.53 24.09
CA GLY A 27 30.22 -4.86 22.79
C GLY A 27 31.50 -5.00 21.97
N ALA A 28 32.68 -4.90 22.60
CA ALA A 28 33.96 -5.08 21.94
C ALA A 28 34.17 -6.53 21.48
N VAL A 29 33.77 -7.52 22.30
CA VAL A 29 33.82 -8.95 21.91
C VAL A 29 32.84 -9.25 20.78
N ALA A 30 31.63 -8.72 20.81
CA ALA A 30 30.64 -8.93 19.75
C ALA A 30 31.07 -8.31 18.43
N SER A 31 31.67 -7.12 18.44
CA SER A 31 32.17 -6.46 17.23
C SER A 31 33.41 -7.16 16.64
N SER A 32 34.32 -7.65 17.49
CA SER A 32 35.49 -8.38 17.02
C SER A 32 35.13 -9.76 16.47
N SER A 33 34.16 -10.47 17.07
CA SER A 33 33.66 -11.73 16.53
C SER A 33 32.96 -11.52 15.18
N ALA A 34 32.12 -10.46 15.05
CA ALA A 34 31.50 -10.13 13.77
C ALA A 34 32.50 -9.80 12.69
N TYR A 35 33.63 -9.14 13.04
CA TYR A 35 34.72 -8.86 12.09
C TYR A 35 35.49 -10.12 11.70
N LEU A 36 35.76 -11.02 12.63
CA LEU A 36 36.45 -12.29 12.35
C LEU A 36 35.58 -13.24 11.53
N PHE A 37 34.25 -13.26 11.75
CA PHE A 37 33.34 -14.11 10.99
C PHE A 37 32.92 -13.51 9.64
N ARG A 38 33.18 -12.22 9.40
CA ARG A 38 32.85 -11.57 8.12
C ARG A 38 33.62 -12.15 6.93
N ASN A 39 34.80 -12.73 7.16
CA ASN A 39 35.64 -13.34 6.12
C ASN A 39 35.54 -14.86 6.07
N THR A 40 34.80 -15.50 6.97
CA THR A 40 34.52 -16.92 6.84
C THR A 40 33.28 -17.12 6.01
N THR A 41 33.41 -17.75 4.86
CA THR A 41 32.35 -18.18 3.93
C THR A 41 31.36 -19.20 4.54
N LEU A 42 31.10 -19.12 5.85
CA LEU A 42 30.13 -19.96 6.56
C LEU A 42 28.67 -19.50 6.39
N HIS A 43 28.43 -18.35 5.77
CA HIS A 43 27.14 -18.02 5.23
C HIS A 43 27.15 -18.36 3.74
N GLY A 44 27.26 -19.64 3.47
CA GLY A 44 26.74 -20.18 2.23
C GLY A 44 25.25 -19.88 2.18
N GLN A 45 24.88 -18.68 1.75
CA GLN A 45 23.59 -18.53 1.12
C GLN A 45 23.62 -19.54 -0.01
N PRO A 46 22.65 -20.46 -0.08
CA PRO A 46 22.56 -21.33 -1.23
C PRO A 46 22.51 -20.41 -2.45
N ALA A 47 23.56 -20.46 -3.27
CA ALA A 47 23.53 -19.93 -4.60
C ALA A 47 22.41 -20.67 -5.31
N GLY A 48 21.22 -20.05 -5.36
CA GLY A 48 20.06 -20.72 -5.93
C GLY A 48 18.71 -20.33 -5.36
N ALA A 49 18.62 -19.38 -4.41
CA ALA A 49 17.37 -18.64 -4.26
C ALA A 49 17.23 -17.84 -5.55
N GLY A 50 16.46 -18.34 -6.53
CA GLY A 50 16.26 -17.71 -7.82
C GLY A 50 15.91 -16.25 -7.60
N GLY A 51 16.78 -15.35 -8.08
CA GLY A 51 16.56 -13.92 -7.94
C GLY A 51 15.16 -13.60 -8.50
N VAL A 52 14.39 -12.76 -7.79
CA VAL A 52 13.10 -12.33 -8.30
C VAL A 52 13.34 -11.69 -9.67
N GLU A 53 12.67 -12.20 -10.70
CA GLU A 53 12.76 -11.64 -12.05
C GLU A 53 12.34 -10.16 -11.97
N ARG A 54 13.26 -9.27 -12.34
CA ARG A 54 13.03 -7.83 -12.27
C ARG A 54 12.21 -7.29 -13.44
N LEU A 55 12.45 -7.82 -14.64
CA LEU A 55 11.72 -7.41 -15.85
C LEU A 55 10.44 -8.21 -15.95
N ILE A 56 9.32 -7.60 -15.59
CA ILE A 56 8.01 -8.26 -15.58
C ILE A 56 7.04 -7.60 -16.57
N THR A 57 6.04 -8.34 -16.98
CA THR A 57 4.91 -7.81 -17.75
C THR A 57 3.71 -7.60 -16.83
N LEU A 58 3.12 -6.42 -16.89
CA LEU A 58 1.91 -6.04 -16.17
C LEU A 58 0.82 -5.70 -17.17
N ASN A 59 -0.38 -6.23 -16.99
CA ASN A 59 -1.55 -5.75 -17.72
C ASN A 59 -2.13 -4.53 -16.99
N VAL A 60 -1.97 -3.34 -17.58
CA VAL A 60 -2.43 -2.08 -16.99
C VAL A 60 -3.31 -1.36 -18.00
N ASN A 61 -4.56 -1.12 -17.62
CA ASN A 61 -5.59 -0.48 -18.45
C ASN A 61 -5.79 -1.23 -19.80
N GLY A 62 -5.76 -2.58 -19.75
CA GLY A 62 -5.91 -3.43 -20.93
C GLY A 62 -4.68 -3.50 -21.84
N GLN A 63 -3.57 -2.92 -21.44
CA GLN A 63 -2.31 -2.94 -22.20
C GLN A 63 -1.22 -3.67 -21.43
N ASP A 64 -0.50 -4.55 -22.10
CA ASP A 64 0.65 -5.22 -21.52
C ASP A 64 1.88 -4.29 -21.54
N ARG A 65 2.41 -4.01 -20.36
CA ARG A 65 3.54 -3.11 -20.12
C ARG A 65 4.71 -3.86 -19.53
N ARG A 66 5.84 -3.91 -20.23
CA ARG A 66 7.08 -4.46 -19.69
C ARG A 66 7.78 -3.40 -18.82
N VAL A 67 8.11 -3.77 -17.60
CA VAL A 67 8.70 -2.84 -16.62
C VAL A 67 9.73 -3.56 -15.75
N ASP A 68 10.87 -2.91 -15.51
CA ASP A 68 11.88 -3.35 -14.55
C ASP A 68 11.44 -2.92 -13.14
N VAL A 69 11.25 -3.89 -12.25
CA VAL A 69 10.69 -3.69 -10.91
C VAL A 69 11.61 -4.26 -9.84
N MET A 70 11.91 -3.46 -8.83
CA MET A 70 12.65 -3.94 -7.67
C MET A 70 11.77 -4.86 -6.78
N PRO A 71 12.36 -5.82 -6.05
CA PRO A 71 11.58 -6.77 -5.22
C PRO A 71 10.64 -6.10 -4.21
N GLN A 72 11.05 -4.95 -3.64
CA GLN A 72 10.30 -4.19 -2.64
C GLN A 72 9.43 -3.08 -3.25
N GLU A 73 9.40 -2.94 -4.57
CA GLU A 73 8.72 -1.82 -5.23
C GLU A 73 7.20 -1.96 -5.16
N THR A 74 6.54 -0.90 -4.73
CA THR A 74 5.08 -0.86 -4.66
C THR A 74 4.45 -0.54 -6.01
N LEU A 75 3.24 -1.03 -6.21
CA LEU A 75 2.48 -0.80 -7.43
C LEU A 75 2.27 0.69 -7.70
N ALA A 76 2.04 1.50 -6.65
CA ALA A 76 1.91 2.95 -6.79
C ALA A 76 3.17 3.60 -7.39
N MET A 77 4.36 3.17 -6.93
CA MET A 77 5.63 3.68 -7.46
C MET A 77 5.82 3.29 -8.93
N THR A 78 5.57 2.03 -9.26
CA THR A 78 5.66 1.54 -10.64
C THR A 78 4.70 2.29 -11.57
N LEU A 79 3.42 2.41 -11.19
CA LEU A 79 2.42 3.11 -11.99
C LEU A 79 2.81 4.56 -12.25
N ARG A 80 3.23 5.29 -11.22
CA ARG A 80 3.52 6.72 -11.32
C ARG A 80 4.85 7.04 -11.98
N TYR A 81 5.92 6.37 -11.53
CA TYR A 81 7.29 6.78 -11.91
C TYR A 81 7.86 6.02 -13.09
N LYS A 82 7.36 4.83 -13.37
CA LYS A 82 7.84 4.03 -14.50
C LYS A 82 6.85 3.99 -15.67
N LEU A 83 5.56 3.96 -15.37
CA LEU A 83 4.53 3.92 -16.41
C LEU A 83 3.90 5.29 -16.70
N GLY A 84 4.23 6.34 -15.94
CA GLY A 84 3.73 7.70 -16.14
C GLY A 84 2.25 7.90 -15.80
N LEU A 85 1.61 6.92 -15.12
CA LEU A 85 0.20 6.97 -14.74
C LEU A 85 0.05 7.74 -13.42
N THR A 86 0.07 9.06 -13.51
CA THR A 86 0.12 9.98 -12.36
C THR A 86 -1.24 10.24 -11.70
N GLY A 87 -2.32 9.75 -12.30
CA GLY A 87 -3.67 9.80 -11.73
C GLY A 87 -3.76 9.06 -10.40
N THR A 88 -3.07 7.92 -10.25
CA THR A 88 -2.87 7.26 -8.96
C THR A 88 -2.05 8.18 -8.04
N LYS A 89 -2.61 8.64 -6.93
CA LYS A 89 -1.94 9.59 -6.01
C LYS A 89 -1.28 8.87 -4.83
N ILE A 90 -0.17 9.40 -4.34
CA ILE A 90 0.48 8.94 -3.10
C ILE A 90 0.33 10.05 -2.07
N GLY A 91 -0.58 9.86 -1.08
CA GLY A 91 -0.80 10.79 0.01
C GLY A 91 -0.03 10.39 1.28
N CYS A 92 -0.38 9.25 1.87
CA CYS A 92 0.21 8.79 3.14
C CYS A 92 1.35 7.78 2.97
N ASP A 93 1.39 7.06 1.85
CA ASP A 93 2.32 5.97 1.53
C ASP A 93 2.39 4.85 2.60
N ARG A 94 1.26 4.59 3.28
CA ARG A 94 1.16 3.61 4.38
C ARG A 94 -0.22 2.97 4.51
N ALA A 95 -0.96 2.86 3.40
CA ALA A 95 -2.27 2.19 3.31
C ALA A 95 -3.39 2.77 4.20
N GLU A 96 -3.38 4.08 4.50
CA GLU A 96 -4.39 4.73 5.34
C GLU A 96 -5.36 5.62 4.56
N CYS A 97 -4.87 6.42 3.62
CA CYS A 97 -5.66 7.51 3.06
C CYS A 97 -6.47 7.15 1.80
N GLY A 98 -6.20 6.03 1.17
CA GLY A 98 -6.90 5.58 -0.02
C GLY A 98 -6.66 6.37 -1.32
N ALA A 99 -5.87 7.45 -1.31
CA ALA A 99 -5.62 8.25 -2.52
C ALA A 99 -4.95 7.46 -3.66
N CYS A 100 -4.29 6.35 -3.31
CA CYS A 100 -3.60 5.46 -4.24
C CYS A 100 -4.45 4.26 -4.68
N THR A 101 -5.76 4.24 -4.43
CA THR A 101 -6.63 3.11 -4.79
C THR A 101 -6.60 2.87 -6.29
N VAL A 102 -6.41 1.60 -6.66
CA VAL A 102 -6.53 1.06 -8.02
C VAL A 102 -7.37 -0.21 -7.97
N LEU A 103 -7.89 -0.68 -9.10
CA LEU A 103 -8.51 -2.01 -9.15
C LEU A 103 -7.48 -3.04 -9.58
N VAL A 104 -7.43 -4.16 -8.87
CA VAL A 104 -6.70 -5.36 -9.26
C VAL A 104 -7.70 -6.50 -9.35
N ASP A 105 -7.91 -7.03 -10.54
CA ASP A 105 -8.98 -8.01 -10.84
C ASP A 105 -10.34 -7.50 -10.35
N ASP A 106 -10.64 -6.23 -10.64
CA ASP A 106 -11.87 -5.51 -10.27
C ASP A 106 -12.08 -5.22 -8.77
N VAL A 107 -11.13 -5.60 -7.92
CA VAL A 107 -11.17 -5.35 -6.47
C VAL A 107 -10.32 -4.11 -6.13
N PRO A 108 -10.85 -3.15 -5.32
CA PRO A 108 -10.08 -1.99 -4.87
C PRO A 108 -8.91 -2.38 -3.96
N HIS A 109 -7.71 -1.88 -4.28
CA HIS A 109 -6.50 -2.08 -3.48
C HIS A 109 -5.73 -0.78 -3.31
N TYR A 110 -5.11 -0.60 -2.15
CA TYR A 110 -4.17 0.51 -1.92
C TYR A 110 -2.82 0.17 -2.54
N SER A 111 -2.54 0.75 -3.69
CA SER A 111 -1.34 0.43 -4.46
C SER A 111 -0.02 0.80 -3.77
N CYS A 112 -0.03 1.70 -2.78
CA CYS A 112 1.17 2.05 -2.00
C CYS A 112 1.64 0.93 -1.04
N SER A 113 0.79 -0.04 -0.71
CA SER A 113 1.12 -1.22 0.09
C SER A 113 1.08 -2.53 -0.69
N PHE A 114 0.72 -2.47 -1.97
CA PHE A 114 0.65 -3.61 -2.86
C PHE A 114 1.97 -3.75 -3.62
N LEU A 115 2.69 -4.84 -3.42
CA LEU A 115 3.93 -5.09 -4.16
C LEU A 115 3.65 -5.31 -5.65
N THR A 116 4.41 -4.67 -6.51
CA THR A 116 4.21 -4.75 -7.97
C THR A 116 4.28 -6.17 -8.49
N HIS A 117 5.18 -7.00 -7.96
CA HIS A 117 5.29 -8.41 -8.34
C HIS A 117 4.02 -9.22 -8.12
N ARG A 118 3.17 -8.85 -7.16
CA ARG A 118 1.88 -9.51 -6.92
C ARG A 118 0.82 -9.17 -7.96
N ALA A 119 1.06 -8.15 -8.78
CA ALA A 119 0.19 -7.77 -9.90
C ALA A 119 0.47 -8.58 -11.19
N ARG A 120 1.50 -9.44 -11.21
CA ARG A 120 1.78 -10.30 -12.37
C ARG A 120 0.57 -11.18 -12.68
N GLY A 121 0.20 -11.24 -13.97
CA GLY A 121 -0.95 -12.02 -14.43
C GLY A 121 -2.30 -11.50 -13.98
N LYS A 122 -2.37 -10.31 -13.35
CA LYS A 122 -3.60 -9.66 -12.91
C LYS A 122 -3.93 -8.47 -13.79
N LYS A 123 -5.23 -8.16 -13.89
CA LYS A 123 -5.72 -6.96 -14.56
C LYS A 123 -5.67 -5.78 -13.59
N VAL A 124 -4.81 -4.82 -13.87
CA VAL A 124 -4.73 -3.57 -13.10
C VAL A 124 -5.47 -2.48 -13.86
N VAL A 125 -6.40 -1.79 -13.20
CA VAL A 125 -7.08 -0.62 -13.75
C VAL A 125 -6.81 0.59 -12.87
N THR A 126 -6.37 1.67 -13.48
CA THR A 126 -6.17 2.97 -12.82
C THR A 126 -7.25 3.96 -13.25
N ILE A 127 -7.27 5.15 -12.64
CA ILE A 127 -8.25 6.20 -12.99
C ILE A 127 -8.22 6.57 -14.48
N GLU A 128 -7.05 6.52 -15.10
CA GLU A 128 -6.87 6.78 -16.53
C GLU A 128 -7.52 5.73 -17.42
N GLY A 129 -7.65 4.51 -16.92
CA GLY A 129 -8.25 3.39 -17.66
C GLY A 129 -9.77 3.26 -17.50
N LEU A 130 -10.42 4.17 -16.77
CA LEU A 130 -11.89 4.16 -16.63
C LEU A 130 -12.60 4.88 -17.79
N ALA A 131 -11.98 5.90 -18.35
CA ALA A 131 -12.51 6.57 -19.54
C ALA A 131 -12.25 5.71 -20.79
N ASP A 132 -13.15 5.80 -21.76
CA ASP A 132 -12.99 5.17 -23.06
C ASP A 132 -11.81 5.81 -23.81
N ALA A 133 -10.80 5.02 -24.15
CA ALA A 133 -9.57 5.51 -24.76
C ALA A 133 -9.77 6.03 -26.20
N ALA A 134 -10.80 5.54 -26.91
CA ALA A 134 -11.05 5.92 -28.30
C ALA A 134 -11.88 7.20 -28.42
N THR A 135 -12.87 7.35 -27.54
CA THR A 135 -13.84 8.47 -27.60
C THR A 135 -13.58 9.55 -26.57
N GLY A 136 -12.77 9.27 -25.53
CA GLY A 136 -12.60 10.14 -24.39
C GLY A 136 -13.82 10.19 -23.47
N LYS A 137 -14.85 9.37 -23.70
CA LYS A 137 -16.06 9.33 -22.87
C LYS A 137 -15.70 8.90 -21.46
N LEU A 138 -16.11 9.70 -20.49
CA LEU A 138 -15.91 9.39 -19.08
C LEU A 138 -16.72 8.18 -18.65
N SER A 139 -16.21 7.41 -17.68
CA SER A 139 -17.01 6.41 -17.00
C SER A 139 -18.16 7.06 -16.23
N ALA A 140 -19.19 6.30 -15.93
CA ALA A 140 -20.37 6.80 -15.21
C ALA A 140 -20.00 7.48 -13.88
N VAL A 141 -19.06 6.90 -13.13
CA VAL A 141 -18.62 7.46 -11.85
C VAL A 141 -17.82 8.76 -12.06
N GLN A 142 -16.95 8.81 -13.06
CA GLN A 142 -16.23 10.04 -13.42
C GLN A 142 -17.20 11.15 -13.86
N GLN A 143 -18.21 10.79 -14.66
CA GLN A 143 -19.23 11.74 -15.10
C GLN A 143 -20.03 12.32 -13.92
N GLY A 144 -20.43 11.50 -12.95
CA GLY A 144 -21.10 11.98 -11.75
C GLY A 144 -20.26 12.98 -10.95
N VAL A 145 -18.93 12.78 -10.89
CA VAL A 145 -18.01 13.73 -10.24
C VAL A 145 -17.97 15.07 -10.98
N VAL A 146 -18.02 15.05 -12.31
CA VAL A 146 -18.03 16.29 -13.13
C VAL A 146 -19.36 17.02 -12.98
N ASP A 147 -20.48 16.30 -13.05
CA ASP A 147 -21.82 16.88 -12.98
C ASP A 147 -22.10 17.59 -11.64
N GLU A 148 -21.67 16.96 -10.55
CA GLU A 148 -21.91 17.47 -9.20
C GLU A 148 -20.74 18.32 -8.66
N GLN A 149 -19.65 18.46 -9.42
CA GLN A 149 -18.43 19.15 -8.99
C GLN A 149 -17.98 18.73 -7.58
N GLY A 150 -17.99 17.41 -7.31
CA GLY A 150 -17.82 16.78 -6.00
C GLY A 150 -16.40 16.86 -5.43
N PHE A 151 -15.67 17.98 -5.63
CA PHE A 151 -14.28 18.12 -5.20
C PHE A 151 -13.92 19.58 -4.92
N GLN A 152 -12.86 19.77 -4.11
CA GLN A 152 -12.15 21.04 -3.96
C GLN A 152 -10.76 20.93 -4.61
N CYS A 153 -9.76 20.37 -3.89
CA CYS A 153 -8.42 20.20 -4.45
C CYS A 153 -8.29 19.01 -5.40
N ALA A 154 -9.27 18.12 -5.45
CA ALA A 154 -9.34 16.90 -6.25
C ALA A 154 -8.20 15.87 -6.01
N PHE A 155 -7.30 16.07 -5.06
CA PHE A 155 -6.19 15.15 -4.81
C PHE A 155 -6.65 13.73 -4.43
N CYS A 156 -7.70 13.61 -3.62
CA CYS A 156 -8.26 12.32 -3.17
C CYS A 156 -9.21 11.68 -4.20
N MET A 157 -9.72 12.45 -5.18
CA MET A 157 -10.78 12.01 -6.09
C MET A 157 -10.44 10.75 -6.88
N PRO A 158 -9.26 10.58 -7.46
CA PRO A 158 -8.93 9.33 -8.14
C PRO A 158 -9.14 8.10 -7.24
N GLY A 159 -8.71 8.18 -5.98
CA GLY A 159 -8.92 7.10 -5.02
C GLY A 159 -10.39 6.83 -4.72
N PHE A 160 -11.21 7.87 -4.49
CA PHE A 160 -12.65 7.73 -4.27
C PHE A 160 -13.37 7.14 -5.48
N VAL A 161 -13.04 7.61 -6.68
CA VAL A 161 -13.64 7.11 -7.93
C VAL A 161 -13.30 5.63 -8.12
N MET A 162 -12.04 5.23 -7.89
CA MET A 162 -11.63 3.82 -8.01
C MET A 162 -12.29 2.94 -6.96
N ALA A 163 -12.36 3.38 -5.70
CA ALA A 163 -13.05 2.66 -4.64
C ALA A 163 -14.56 2.51 -4.93
N ALA A 164 -15.22 3.58 -5.33
CA ALA A 164 -16.63 3.56 -5.70
C ALA A 164 -16.88 2.68 -6.92
N THR A 165 -16.04 2.74 -7.96
CA THR A 165 -16.16 1.90 -9.16
C THR A 165 -16.09 0.42 -8.80
N GLY A 166 -15.15 0.02 -7.94
CA GLY A 166 -15.06 -1.36 -7.47
C GLY A 166 -16.26 -1.78 -6.62
N TYR A 167 -16.69 -0.93 -5.70
CA TYR A 167 -17.85 -1.19 -4.84
C TYR A 167 -19.15 -1.33 -5.64
N LEU A 168 -19.40 -0.43 -6.61
CA LEU A 168 -20.60 -0.43 -7.43
C LEU A 168 -20.73 -1.63 -8.36
N LYS A 169 -19.63 -2.35 -8.64
CA LYS A 169 -19.69 -3.64 -9.35
C LYS A 169 -20.37 -4.73 -8.52
N THR A 170 -20.26 -4.66 -7.20
CA THR A 170 -20.88 -5.63 -6.28
C THR A 170 -22.23 -5.15 -5.77
N ASN A 171 -22.45 -3.85 -5.63
CA ASN A 171 -23.71 -3.23 -5.23
C ASN A 171 -24.02 -2.06 -6.16
N PRO A 172 -24.71 -2.28 -7.28
CA PRO A 172 -24.99 -1.23 -8.27
C PRO A 172 -26.04 -0.22 -7.87
N ASN A 173 -26.82 -0.50 -6.83
CA ASN A 173 -27.87 0.39 -6.32
C ASN A 173 -27.75 0.61 -4.81
N PRO A 174 -26.66 1.22 -4.32
CA PRO A 174 -26.47 1.43 -2.90
C PRO A 174 -27.35 2.56 -2.37
N THR A 175 -27.72 2.46 -1.12
CA THR A 175 -28.09 3.64 -0.36
C THR A 175 -26.89 4.55 -0.15
N ARG A 176 -27.12 5.83 0.16
CA ARG A 176 -26.03 6.76 0.48
C ARG A 176 -25.15 6.26 1.63
N GLN A 177 -25.74 5.62 2.63
CA GLN A 177 -25.01 5.07 3.78
C GLN A 177 -24.14 3.88 3.39
N GLU A 178 -24.64 2.98 2.57
CA GLU A 178 -23.88 1.84 2.07
C GLU A 178 -22.70 2.28 1.19
N LEU A 179 -22.92 3.28 0.32
CA LEU A 179 -21.83 3.84 -0.47
C LEU A 179 -20.79 4.53 0.41
N ALA A 180 -21.22 5.30 1.42
CA ALA A 180 -20.32 5.92 2.39
C ALA A 180 -19.45 4.87 3.11
N HIS A 181 -20.06 3.73 3.50
CA HIS A 181 -19.33 2.61 4.07
C HIS A 181 -18.36 1.98 3.06
N GLY A 182 -18.82 1.78 1.82
CA GLY A 182 -17.99 1.19 0.74
C GLY A 182 -16.74 2.00 0.38
N VAL A 183 -16.76 3.32 0.60
CA VAL A 183 -15.61 4.21 0.36
C VAL A 183 -14.96 4.74 1.65
N SER A 184 -15.29 4.18 2.81
CA SER A 184 -14.83 4.66 4.13
C SER A 184 -13.31 4.59 4.32
N GLY A 185 -12.61 3.77 3.54
CA GLY A 185 -11.14 3.71 3.52
C GLY A 185 -10.47 4.87 2.80
N ASN A 186 -11.22 5.83 2.24
CA ASN A 186 -10.69 6.97 1.52
C ASN A 186 -10.85 8.26 2.34
N LEU A 187 -9.76 9.03 2.47
CA LEU A 187 -9.73 10.27 3.25
C LEU A 187 -9.67 11.50 2.34
N CYS A 188 -10.46 12.51 2.68
CA CYS A 188 -10.42 13.83 2.05
C CYS A 188 -9.89 14.88 3.04
N ARG A 189 -8.78 15.55 2.72
CA ARG A 189 -8.21 16.58 3.57
C ARG A 189 -9.03 17.89 3.57
N CYS A 190 -9.77 18.15 2.51
CA CYS A 190 -10.69 19.27 2.41
C CYS A 190 -12.00 19.04 3.19
N GLN A 191 -12.24 17.81 3.66
CA GLN A 191 -13.42 17.38 4.44
C GLN A 191 -14.75 17.51 3.68
N ASP A 192 -14.71 17.45 2.35
CA ASP A 192 -15.86 17.64 1.47
C ASP A 192 -16.64 16.34 1.21
N TYR A 193 -16.76 15.48 2.24
CA TYR A 193 -17.35 14.15 2.11
C TYR A 193 -18.79 14.16 1.61
N ASP A 194 -19.59 15.17 1.98
CA ASP A 194 -20.98 15.24 1.55
C ASP A 194 -21.08 15.42 0.03
N LYS A 195 -20.33 16.35 -0.54
CA LYS A 195 -20.29 16.56 -1.99
C LYS A 195 -19.68 15.35 -2.73
N ILE A 196 -18.62 14.76 -2.19
CA ILE A 196 -18.01 13.55 -2.75
C ILE A 196 -19.05 12.44 -2.83
N LEU A 197 -19.79 12.17 -1.75
CA LEU A 197 -20.82 11.14 -1.74
C LEU A 197 -21.97 11.47 -2.70
N THR A 198 -22.38 12.75 -2.82
CA THR A 198 -23.41 13.16 -3.79
C THR A 198 -22.94 12.85 -5.22
N ALA A 199 -21.69 13.19 -5.56
CA ALA A 199 -21.12 12.93 -6.86
C ALA A 199 -21.01 11.41 -7.17
N LEU A 200 -20.59 10.61 -6.19
CA LEU A 200 -20.52 9.16 -6.34
C LEU A 200 -21.90 8.49 -6.46
N MET A 201 -22.92 9.00 -5.75
CA MET A 201 -24.32 8.57 -5.91
C MET A 201 -24.82 8.90 -7.31
N LYS A 202 -24.50 10.08 -7.84
CA LYS A 202 -24.82 10.46 -9.22
C LYS A 202 -24.15 9.52 -10.23
N GLY A 203 -22.90 9.16 -9.97
CA GLY A 203 -22.19 8.14 -10.76
C GLY A 203 -22.88 6.77 -10.75
N SER A 204 -23.41 6.34 -9.61
CA SER A 204 -24.22 5.12 -9.51
C SER A 204 -25.52 5.22 -10.35
N GLU A 205 -26.19 6.35 -10.36
CA GLU A 205 -27.36 6.58 -11.22
C GLU A 205 -26.98 6.46 -12.71
N HIS A 206 -25.88 7.08 -13.13
CA HIS A 206 -25.38 6.97 -14.51
C HIS A 206 -25.05 5.54 -14.90
N MET A 207 -24.47 4.74 -13.98
CA MET A 207 -24.21 3.33 -14.25
C MET A 207 -25.48 2.51 -14.52
N ARG A 208 -26.58 2.82 -13.82
CA ARG A 208 -27.86 2.11 -14.02
C ARG A 208 -28.57 2.50 -15.30
N ASN A 209 -28.30 3.68 -15.81
CA ASN A 209 -28.96 4.25 -16.99
C ASN A 209 -28.16 4.05 -18.28
N ALA A 210 -26.96 3.42 -18.22
CA ALA A 210 -26.08 3.15 -19.35
C ALA A 210 -26.29 1.77 -19.93
#